data_7a7b87ddff7b3a8d72314239181b3d3a
#
_entry.id   7a7b87ddff7b3a8d72314239181b3d3a
#
_cell.length_a   1.000
_cell.length_b   1.000
_cell.length_c   1.000
_cell.angle_alpha   90.00
_cell.angle_beta   90.00
_cell.angle_gamma   90.00
#
_symmetry.space_group_name_H-M   'P 1'
#
loop_
_entity.id
_entity.type
_entity.pdbx_description
1 polymer ?
#
loop_
_entity_poly.entity_id
_entity_poly.type
_entity_poly.pdbx_seq_one_letter_code
_entity_poly.pdbx_strand_id
1 'polypeptide(L)'
;MFAGPGSAAVNVASDGAVGQVGIGLSFGLIVMAMIFTFGHVSGAHINPAISVAFFALRRIDAARLAGYVAAQLAGAALAGVAIIAIVGTEGHAGATVPDLHGVGGAFWSELILTFFLALVVLVVATDSRAEGSMAAIAVGGYVAMAATGWGPVAGASMNPARSFGPALAANVWTSHWVYWVAPIAGALLAVAAYHLLREPHAPAERS
;
A
#
# COMPACT_ATOMS: atom_id res chain seq x y z
N MET A 1 2.88 0.69 -8.80
CA MET A 1 1.54 0.38 -9.32
C MET A 1 1.56 -0.58 -10.52
N PHE A 2 2.47 -0.43 -11.48
CA PHE A 2 2.49 -1.29 -12.67
C PHE A 2 2.66 -2.79 -12.34
N ALA A 3 3.66 -3.18 -11.54
CA ALA A 3 3.99 -4.59 -11.30
C ALA A 3 2.91 -5.34 -10.50
N GLY A 4 2.45 -4.80 -9.38
CA GLY A 4 1.47 -5.47 -8.52
C GLY A 4 0.11 -5.68 -9.20
N PRO A 5 -0.65 -4.60 -9.49
CA PRO A 5 -1.91 -4.73 -10.21
C PRO A 5 -1.77 -5.40 -11.58
N GLY A 6 -0.66 -5.14 -12.28
CA GLY A 6 -0.37 -5.80 -13.56
C GLY A 6 -0.24 -7.31 -13.45
N SER A 7 0.39 -7.83 -12.40
CA SER A 7 0.46 -9.28 -12.20
C SER A 7 -0.92 -9.93 -11.99
N ALA A 8 -1.83 -9.21 -11.31
CA ALA A 8 -3.21 -9.67 -11.17
C ALA A 8 -3.97 -9.66 -12.52
N ALA A 9 -3.78 -8.62 -13.33
CA ALA A 9 -4.35 -8.55 -14.67
C ALA A 9 -3.79 -9.65 -15.59
N VAL A 10 -2.47 -9.86 -15.57
CA VAL A 10 -1.82 -10.96 -16.33
C VAL A 10 -2.32 -12.31 -15.87
N ASN A 11 -2.53 -12.51 -14.57
CA ASN A 11 -3.06 -13.78 -14.06
C ASN A 11 -4.44 -14.10 -14.67
N VAL A 12 -5.33 -13.12 -14.80
CA VAL A 12 -6.62 -13.31 -15.45
C VAL A 12 -6.44 -13.58 -16.94
N ALA A 13 -5.65 -12.76 -17.63
CA ALA A 13 -5.43 -12.87 -19.07
C ALA A 13 -4.69 -14.16 -19.50
N SER A 14 -4.06 -14.86 -18.56
CA SER A 14 -3.29 -16.09 -18.79
C SER A 14 -3.87 -17.32 -18.08
N ASP A 15 -5.18 -17.32 -17.79
CA ASP A 15 -5.88 -18.43 -17.14
C ASP A 15 -5.22 -18.92 -15.85
N GLY A 16 -4.68 -17.98 -15.04
CA GLY A 16 -4.13 -18.29 -13.73
C GLY A 16 -2.62 -18.63 -13.71
N ALA A 17 -1.88 -18.37 -14.78
CA ALA A 17 -0.46 -18.73 -14.88
C ALA A 17 0.44 -18.09 -13.80
N VAL A 18 0.06 -16.93 -13.25
CA VAL A 18 0.80 -16.26 -12.18
C VAL A 18 0.47 -16.85 -10.81
N GLY A 19 -0.77 -17.21 -10.58
CA GLY A 19 -1.29 -17.70 -9.31
C GLY A 19 -1.30 -16.65 -8.19
N GLN A 20 -2.07 -16.91 -7.14
CA GLN A 20 -2.22 -15.97 -6.02
C GLN A 20 -0.89 -15.68 -5.30
N VAL A 21 -0.03 -16.69 -5.16
CA VAL A 21 1.31 -16.53 -4.56
C VAL A 21 2.18 -15.62 -5.42
N GLY A 22 2.17 -15.82 -6.74
CA GLY A 22 2.93 -14.99 -7.68
C GLY A 22 2.47 -13.54 -7.67
N ILE A 23 1.15 -13.30 -7.59
CA ILE A 23 0.59 -11.95 -7.42
C ILE A 23 1.11 -11.32 -6.13
N GLY A 24 0.99 -12.02 -5.00
CA GLY A 24 1.45 -11.50 -3.71
C GLY A 24 2.95 -11.18 -3.70
N LEU A 25 3.77 -12.06 -4.25
CA LEU A 25 5.21 -11.83 -4.40
C LEU A 25 5.50 -10.62 -5.29
N SER A 26 4.78 -10.45 -6.40
CA SER A 26 4.94 -9.29 -7.29
C SER A 26 4.67 -7.97 -6.57
N PHE A 27 3.63 -7.91 -5.71
CA PHE A 27 3.35 -6.75 -4.88
C PHE A 27 4.48 -6.48 -3.87
N GLY A 28 4.89 -7.49 -3.10
CA GLY A 28 5.90 -7.31 -2.06
C GLY A 28 7.28 -6.98 -2.61
N LEU A 29 7.73 -7.68 -3.64
CA LEU A 29 9.04 -7.47 -4.24
C LEU A 29 9.17 -6.09 -4.89
N ILE A 30 8.12 -5.60 -5.59
CA ILE A 30 8.19 -4.25 -6.16
C ILE A 30 8.20 -3.18 -5.08
N VAL A 31 7.43 -3.34 -3.99
CA VAL A 31 7.47 -2.41 -2.85
C VAL A 31 8.87 -2.39 -2.24
N MET A 32 9.46 -3.56 -1.99
CA MET A 32 10.84 -3.71 -1.50
C MET A 32 11.84 -2.99 -2.41
N ALA A 33 11.79 -3.25 -3.71
CA ALA A 33 12.67 -2.63 -4.70
C ALA A 33 12.53 -1.10 -4.72
N MET A 34 11.30 -0.58 -4.64
CA MET A 34 11.05 0.86 -4.64
C MET A 34 11.54 1.54 -3.35
N ILE A 35 11.43 0.89 -2.21
CA ILE A 35 11.98 1.41 -0.95
C ILE A 35 13.50 1.46 -1.01
N PHE A 36 14.17 0.42 -1.51
CA PHE A 36 15.62 0.43 -1.73
C PHE A 36 16.05 1.55 -2.68
N THR A 37 15.30 1.76 -3.76
CA THR A 37 15.66 2.72 -4.80
C THR A 37 15.39 4.17 -4.39
N PHE A 38 14.23 4.46 -3.78
CA PHE A 38 13.75 5.82 -3.53
C PHE A 38 13.58 6.18 -2.06
N GLY A 39 13.83 5.27 -1.13
CA GLY A 39 13.68 5.53 0.29
C GLY A 39 14.50 6.71 0.75
N HIS A 40 15.76 6.80 0.34
CA HIS A 40 16.68 7.90 0.65
C HIS A 40 16.35 9.22 -0.08
N VAL A 41 15.55 9.17 -1.15
CA VAL A 41 15.18 10.37 -1.94
C VAL A 41 13.90 11.01 -1.42
N SER A 42 12.86 10.18 -1.19
CA SER A 42 11.51 10.67 -0.89
C SER A 42 10.84 9.98 0.31
N GLY A 43 11.53 9.10 1.00
CA GLY A 43 10.92 8.20 1.99
C GLY A 43 10.09 7.08 1.37
N ALA A 44 9.96 7.02 0.02
CA ALA A 44 9.22 6.01 -0.74
C ALA A 44 7.83 5.71 -0.14
N HIS A 45 7.05 6.74 0.20
CA HIS A 45 5.70 6.53 0.78
C HIS A 45 4.80 5.69 -0.14
N ILE A 46 4.84 5.95 -1.46
CA ILE A 46 4.11 5.24 -2.54
C ILE A 46 2.65 4.86 -2.23
N ASN A 47 2.06 5.47 -1.20
CA ASN A 47 0.75 5.14 -0.64
C ASN A 47 0.15 6.37 0.06
N PRO A 48 -1.06 6.86 -0.35
CA PRO A 48 -1.72 7.98 0.33
C PRO A 48 -2.00 7.73 1.81
N ALA A 49 -2.41 6.51 2.21
CA ALA A 49 -2.69 6.21 3.61
C ALA A 49 -1.41 6.30 4.48
N ILE A 50 -0.28 5.85 3.98
CA ILE A 50 1.02 6.00 4.64
C ILE A 50 1.43 7.49 4.69
N SER A 51 1.21 8.25 3.61
CA SER A 51 1.49 9.69 3.61
C SER A 51 0.65 10.44 4.64
N VAL A 52 -0.63 10.06 4.82
CA VAL A 52 -1.51 10.59 5.87
C VAL A 52 -0.98 10.23 7.27
N ALA A 53 -0.48 9.01 7.49
CA ALA A 53 0.12 8.63 8.77
C ALA A 53 1.35 9.50 9.12
N PHE A 54 2.25 9.73 8.17
CA PHE A 54 3.41 10.62 8.38
C PHE A 54 3.01 12.08 8.61
N PHE A 55 1.95 12.55 7.95
CA PHE A 55 1.37 13.87 8.21
C PHE A 55 0.79 13.96 9.62
N ALA A 56 0.03 12.96 10.07
CA ALA A 56 -0.52 12.91 11.43
C ALA A 56 0.58 12.89 12.50
N LEU A 57 1.72 12.26 12.22
CA LEU A 57 2.93 12.32 13.06
C LEU A 57 3.73 13.62 12.92
N ARG A 58 3.25 14.61 12.14
CA ARG A 58 3.95 15.88 11.86
C ARG A 58 5.35 15.71 11.26
N ARG A 59 5.58 14.62 10.53
CA ARG A 59 6.84 14.34 9.83
C ARG A 59 6.89 15.00 8.45
N ILE A 60 5.75 15.30 7.88
CA ILE A 60 5.59 16.09 6.64
C ILE A 60 4.52 17.16 6.86
N ASP A 61 4.60 18.26 6.13
CA ASP A 61 3.60 19.31 6.11
C ASP A 61 2.47 19.04 5.11
N ALA A 62 1.43 19.89 5.11
CA ALA A 62 0.26 19.72 4.25
C ALA A 62 0.60 19.87 2.75
N ALA A 63 1.54 20.75 2.40
CA ALA A 63 1.95 20.96 1.01
C ALA A 63 2.65 19.70 0.48
N ARG A 64 3.54 19.10 1.27
CA ARG A 64 4.22 17.85 0.93
C ARG A 64 3.24 16.68 0.86
N LEU A 65 2.26 16.59 1.78
CA LEU A 65 1.20 15.59 1.70
C LEU A 65 0.42 15.70 0.38
N ALA A 66 -0.03 16.91 0.03
CA ALA A 66 -0.76 17.15 -1.22
C ALA A 66 0.07 16.78 -2.46
N GLY A 67 1.35 17.16 -2.50
CA GLY A 67 2.27 16.80 -3.57
C GLY A 67 2.47 15.28 -3.69
N TYR A 68 2.63 14.58 -2.57
CA TYR A 68 2.77 13.11 -2.57
C TYR A 68 1.51 12.43 -3.08
N VAL A 69 0.33 12.80 -2.57
CA VAL A 69 -0.93 12.21 -3.00
C VAL A 69 -1.17 12.45 -4.49
N ALA A 70 -0.93 13.68 -4.98
CA ALA A 70 -1.08 14.00 -6.40
C ALA A 70 -0.15 13.15 -7.28
N ALA A 71 1.13 13.04 -6.92
CA ALA A 71 2.10 12.23 -7.66
C ALA A 71 1.76 10.73 -7.62
N GLN A 72 1.30 10.23 -6.47
CA GLN A 72 0.88 8.83 -6.29
C GLN A 72 -0.34 8.49 -7.15
N LEU A 73 -1.34 9.37 -7.21
CA LEU A 73 -2.54 9.17 -8.03
C LEU A 73 -2.21 9.28 -9.53
N ALA A 74 -1.40 10.26 -9.93
CA ALA A 74 -0.96 10.41 -11.32
C ALA A 74 -0.17 9.17 -11.78
N GLY A 75 0.81 8.72 -10.98
CA GLY A 75 1.58 7.52 -11.28
C GLY A 75 0.73 6.24 -11.30
N ALA A 76 -0.29 6.15 -10.45
CA ALA A 76 -1.23 5.03 -10.44
C ALA A 76 -2.12 5.03 -11.69
N ALA A 77 -2.62 6.20 -12.12
CA ALA A 77 -3.40 6.35 -13.35
C ALA A 77 -2.58 5.93 -14.58
N LEU A 78 -1.35 6.45 -14.71
CA LEU A 78 -0.45 6.06 -15.79
C LEU A 78 -0.16 4.55 -15.81
N ALA A 79 0.05 3.95 -14.64
CA ALA A 79 0.25 2.51 -14.53
C ALA A 79 -0.99 1.72 -14.96
N GLY A 80 -2.19 2.14 -14.56
CA GLY A 80 -3.44 1.51 -14.97
C GLY A 80 -3.64 1.55 -16.50
N VAL A 81 -3.40 2.71 -17.13
CA VAL A 81 -3.45 2.87 -18.58
C VAL A 81 -2.42 1.96 -19.28
N ALA A 82 -1.19 1.90 -18.77
CA ALA A 82 -0.16 1.04 -19.32
C ALA A 82 -0.52 -0.46 -19.22
N ILE A 83 -1.14 -0.89 -18.10
CA ILE A 83 -1.59 -2.28 -17.94
C ILE A 83 -2.66 -2.60 -18.99
N ILE A 84 -3.68 -1.75 -19.16
CA ILE A 84 -4.71 -1.95 -20.20
C ILE A 84 -4.09 -2.01 -21.60
N ALA A 85 -3.14 -1.12 -21.90
CA ALA A 85 -2.50 -1.07 -23.21
C ALA A 85 -1.68 -2.33 -23.54
N ILE A 86 -1.09 -2.98 -22.53
CA ILE A 86 -0.19 -4.12 -22.71
C ILE A 86 -0.91 -5.45 -22.53
N VAL A 87 -1.76 -5.55 -21.51
CA VAL A 87 -2.42 -6.82 -21.12
C VAL A 87 -3.83 -6.93 -21.70
N GLY A 88 -4.47 -5.80 -22.00
CA GLY A 88 -5.89 -5.78 -22.40
C GLY A 88 -6.83 -5.46 -21.23
N THR A 89 -8.12 -5.58 -21.48
CA THR A 89 -9.18 -5.17 -20.54
C THR A 89 -9.70 -6.31 -19.66
N GLU A 90 -9.44 -7.55 -19.97
CA GLU A 90 -10.02 -8.75 -19.32
C GLU A 90 -9.74 -8.80 -17.81
N GLY A 91 -8.53 -8.44 -17.39
CA GLY A 91 -8.15 -8.40 -15.97
C GLY A 91 -8.48 -7.08 -15.27
N HIS A 92 -9.27 -6.19 -15.87
CA HIS A 92 -9.66 -4.88 -15.30
C HIS A 92 -8.50 -4.09 -14.71
N ALA A 93 -7.32 -4.17 -15.33
CA ALA A 93 -6.06 -3.60 -14.86
C ALA A 93 -5.69 -4.01 -13.42
N GLY A 94 -6.21 -5.10 -12.90
CA GLY A 94 -6.04 -5.54 -11.51
C GLY A 94 -6.80 -4.68 -10.50
N ALA A 95 -7.97 -4.15 -10.87
CA ALA A 95 -8.84 -3.35 -10.01
C ALA A 95 -9.28 -4.15 -8.78
N THR A 96 -9.42 -3.44 -7.66
CA THR A 96 -9.93 -4.00 -6.41
C THR A 96 -11.44 -3.83 -6.33
N VAL A 97 -12.11 -4.90 -5.95
CA VAL A 97 -13.55 -4.92 -5.65
C VAL A 97 -13.77 -5.78 -4.39
N PRO A 98 -14.78 -5.48 -3.58
CA PRO A 98 -15.21 -6.39 -2.52
C PRO A 98 -15.62 -7.74 -3.10
N ASP A 99 -15.11 -8.83 -2.53
CA ASP A 99 -15.39 -10.19 -2.97
C ASP A 99 -15.90 -11.02 -1.79
N LEU A 100 -15.07 -11.81 -1.11
CA LEU A 100 -15.50 -12.61 0.02
C LEU A 100 -16.12 -11.74 1.13
N HIS A 101 -17.34 -12.09 1.54
CA HIS A 101 -18.09 -11.36 2.58
C HIS A 101 -18.47 -9.91 2.22
N GLY A 102 -18.39 -9.53 0.95
CA GLY A 102 -18.87 -8.25 0.43
C GLY A 102 -18.18 -7.02 1.00
N VAL A 103 -18.90 -5.89 1.05
CA VAL A 103 -18.38 -4.59 1.47
C VAL A 103 -17.86 -4.59 2.92
N GLY A 104 -18.54 -5.30 3.83
CA GLY A 104 -18.13 -5.40 5.24
C GLY A 104 -16.81 -6.15 5.39
N GLY A 105 -16.66 -7.29 4.71
CA GLY A 105 -15.41 -8.05 4.69
C GLY A 105 -14.27 -7.24 4.11
N ALA A 106 -14.52 -6.53 3.01
CA ALA A 106 -13.54 -5.64 2.40
C ALA A 106 -13.11 -4.51 3.34
N PHE A 107 -14.07 -3.84 3.99
CA PHE A 107 -13.77 -2.74 4.91
C PHE A 107 -12.87 -3.18 6.07
N TRP A 108 -13.25 -4.26 6.77
CA TRP A 108 -12.49 -4.71 7.92
C TRP A 108 -11.13 -5.29 7.55
N SER A 109 -11.04 -6.04 6.44
CA SER A 109 -9.74 -6.54 5.97
C SER A 109 -8.80 -5.40 5.58
N GLU A 110 -9.25 -4.44 4.80
CA GLU A 110 -8.45 -3.28 4.38
C GLU A 110 -8.00 -2.42 5.58
N LEU A 111 -8.88 -2.20 6.56
CA LEU A 111 -8.55 -1.47 7.78
C LEU A 111 -7.46 -2.18 8.59
N ILE A 112 -7.65 -3.47 8.87
CA ILE A 112 -6.73 -4.26 9.70
C ILE A 112 -5.38 -4.42 8.99
N LEU A 113 -5.40 -4.78 7.71
CA LEU A 113 -4.16 -4.93 6.93
C LEU A 113 -3.40 -3.62 6.83
N THR A 114 -4.09 -2.50 6.64
CA THR A 114 -3.41 -1.19 6.57
C THR A 114 -2.93 -0.73 7.94
N PHE A 115 -3.65 -1.04 9.02
CA PHE A 115 -3.18 -0.78 10.38
C PHE A 115 -1.80 -1.43 10.62
N PHE A 116 -1.66 -2.72 10.36
CA PHE A 116 -0.38 -3.40 10.56
C PHE A 116 0.69 -2.96 9.57
N LEU A 117 0.33 -2.71 8.29
CA LEU A 117 1.27 -2.14 7.32
C LEU A 117 1.84 -0.81 7.82
N ALA A 118 0.96 0.10 8.23
CA ALA A 118 1.37 1.41 8.72
C ALA A 118 2.20 1.30 9.99
N LEU A 119 1.85 0.41 10.91
CA LEU A 119 2.62 0.17 12.12
C LEU A 119 4.04 -0.32 11.80
N VAL A 120 4.19 -1.30 10.89
CA VAL A 120 5.51 -1.76 10.41
C VAL A 120 6.28 -0.58 9.82
N VAL A 121 5.68 0.19 8.90
CA VAL A 121 6.34 1.33 8.26
C VAL A 121 6.79 2.36 9.30
N LEU A 122 5.92 2.74 10.23
CA LEU A 122 6.23 3.75 11.25
C LEU A 122 7.36 3.29 12.17
N VAL A 123 7.36 2.04 12.60
CA VAL A 123 8.42 1.50 13.46
C VAL A 123 9.76 1.46 12.72
N VAL A 124 9.82 0.84 11.52
CA VAL A 124 11.10 0.70 10.80
C VAL A 124 11.62 2.03 10.23
N ALA A 125 10.76 3.01 9.99
CA ALA A 125 11.17 4.32 9.48
C ALA A 125 11.62 5.29 10.58
N THR A 126 11.42 4.97 11.85
CA THR A 126 11.68 5.89 12.98
C THR A 126 12.53 5.31 14.09
N ASP A 127 12.76 4.00 14.10
CA ASP A 127 13.62 3.34 15.09
C ASP A 127 15.03 3.18 14.50
N SER A 128 16.02 3.85 15.11
CA SER A 128 17.43 3.76 14.71
C SER A 128 18.00 2.35 14.76
N ARG A 129 17.38 1.45 15.56
CA ARG A 129 17.76 0.03 15.64
C ARG A 129 17.31 -0.78 14.41
N ALA A 130 16.31 -0.28 13.68
CA ALA A 130 15.74 -0.90 12.47
C ALA A 130 16.22 -0.21 11.17
N GLU A 131 17.20 0.68 11.24
CA GLU A 131 17.66 1.47 10.10
C GLU A 131 18.28 0.64 8.97
N GLY A 132 18.12 1.13 7.74
CA GLY A 132 18.76 0.63 6.54
C GLY A 132 17.94 -0.36 5.74
N SER A 133 18.61 -1.38 5.19
CA SER A 133 18.04 -2.35 4.26
C SER A 133 16.89 -3.18 4.84
N MET A 134 16.82 -3.35 6.16
CA MET A 134 15.79 -4.15 6.82
C MET A 134 14.40 -3.55 6.69
N ALA A 135 14.26 -2.21 6.60
CA ALA A 135 12.97 -1.55 6.41
C ALA A 135 12.28 -1.99 5.08
N ALA A 136 13.03 -2.04 4.00
CA ALA A 136 12.52 -2.48 2.70
C ALA A 136 12.04 -3.93 2.74
N ILE A 137 12.80 -4.81 3.40
CA ILE A 137 12.47 -6.24 3.56
C ILE A 137 11.21 -6.40 4.41
N ALA A 138 11.13 -5.70 5.55
CA ALA A 138 9.99 -5.79 6.46
C ALA A 138 8.69 -5.32 5.78
N VAL A 139 8.71 -4.15 5.14
CA VAL A 139 7.53 -3.58 4.47
C VAL A 139 7.15 -4.41 3.24
N GLY A 140 8.11 -4.76 2.38
CA GLY A 140 7.85 -5.58 1.20
C GLY A 140 7.37 -6.99 1.56
N GLY A 141 7.96 -7.61 2.58
CA GLY A 141 7.54 -8.91 3.11
C GLY A 141 6.11 -8.87 3.65
N TYR A 142 5.77 -7.83 4.41
CA TYR A 142 4.41 -7.64 4.89
C TYR A 142 3.40 -7.52 3.73
N VAL A 143 3.71 -6.71 2.72
CA VAL A 143 2.85 -6.55 1.53
C VAL A 143 2.70 -7.87 0.77
N ALA A 144 3.78 -8.64 0.61
CA ALA A 144 3.72 -9.96 -0.02
C ALA A 144 2.78 -10.91 0.74
N MET A 145 2.93 -11.00 2.05
CA MET A 145 2.09 -11.82 2.92
C MET A 145 0.61 -11.40 2.83
N ALA A 146 0.33 -10.10 2.98
CA ALA A 146 -1.02 -9.56 2.93
C ALA A 146 -1.69 -9.81 1.58
N ALA A 147 -1.01 -9.53 0.46
CA ALA A 147 -1.54 -9.74 -0.87
C ALA A 147 -1.74 -11.23 -1.18
N THR A 148 -0.84 -12.12 -0.72
CA THR A 148 -0.97 -13.56 -0.93
C THR A 148 -2.16 -14.13 -0.15
N GLY A 149 -2.26 -13.83 1.15
CA GLY A 149 -3.23 -14.47 2.03
C GLY A 149 -4.61 -13.82 2.01
N TRP A 150 -4.69 -12.50 1.79
CA TRP A 150 -5.93 -11.72 1.91
C TRP A 150 -6.37 -11.09 0.58
N GLY A 151 -5.60 -11.24 -0.48
CA GLY A 151 -5.99 -10.79 -1.82
C GLY A 151 -7.38 -11.25 -2.25
N PRO A 152 -7.76 -12.53 -2.06
CA PRO A 152 -9.07 -13.02 -2.44
C PRO A 152 -10.26 -12.40 -1.68
N VAL A 153 -10.04 -11.71 -0.56
CA VAL A 153 -11.13 -11.08 0.22
C VAL A 153 -11.59 -9.76 -0.42
N ALA A 154 -10.62 -8.91 -0.82
CA ALA A 154 -10.92 -7.57 -1.33
C ALA A 154 -9.78 -6.98 -2.17
N GLY A 155 -8.83 -7.79 -2.62
CA GLY A 155 -7.66 -7.34 -3.37
C GLY A 155 -6.48 -6.92 -2.50
N ALA A 156 -6.60 -6.93 -1.16
CA ALA A 156 -5.57 -6.51 -0.19
C ALA A 156 -4.86 -5.23 -0.65
N SER A 157 -5.65 -4.18 -0.85
CA SER A 157 -5.17 -2.92 -1.42
C SER A 157 -4.20 -2.22 -0.49
N MET A 158 -4.64 -1.96 0.76
CA MET A 158 -3.92 -1.19 1.78
C MET A 158 -3.45 0.19 1.31
N ASN A 159 -3.93 0.65 0.14
CA ASN A 159 -3.35 1.78 -0.57
C ASN A 159 -4.38 2.43 -1.51
N PRO A 160 -4.90 3.62 -1.21
CA PRO A 160 -5.86 4.29 -2.07
C PRO A 160 -5.40 4.47 -3.53
N ALA A 161 -4.13 4.79 -3.76
CA ALA A 161 -3.61 4.95 -5.11
C ALA A 161 -3.52 3.61 -5.87
N ARG A 162 -3.26 2.50 -5.16
CA ARG A 162 -3.25 1.15 -5.75
C ARG A 162 -4.64 0.76 -6.26
N SER A 163 -5.69 1.19 -5.58
CA SER A 163 -7.07 0.94 -6.03
C SER A 163 -7.53 1.93 -7.07
N PHE A 164 -7.14 3.20 -6.94
CA PHE A 164 -7.56 4.29 -7.84
C PHE A 164 -7.09 4.10 -9.28
N GLY A 165 -5.81 3.80 -9.51
CA GLY A 165 -5.26 3.71 -10.86
C GLY A 165 -5.95 2.69 -11.76
N PRO A 166 -6.04 1.41 -11.35
CA PRO A 166 -6.79 0.40 -12.07
C PRO A 166 -8.28 0.73 -12.22
N ALA A 167 -8.93 1.24 -11.14
CA ALA A 167 -10.33 1.62 -11.20
C ALA A 167 -10.60 2.69 -12.26
N LEU A 168 -9.72 3.69 -12.35
CA LEU A 168 -9.80 4.75 -13.37
C LEU A 168 -9.60 4.18 -14.79
N ALA A 169 -8.58 3.34 -15.00
CA ALA A 169 -8.24 2.80 -16.30
C ALA A 169 -9.28 1.82 -16.84
N ALA A 170 -9.84 0.97 -15.96
CA ALA A 170 -10.83 -0.04 -16.33
C ALA A 170 -12.28 0.40 -16.10
N ASN A 171 -12.51 1.61 -15.58
CA ASN A 171 -13.82 2.12 -15.19
C ASN A 171 -14.57 1.22 -14.20
N VAL A 172 -13.86 0.71 -13.16
CA VAL A 172 -14.41 -0.19 -12.13
C VAL A 172 -14.45 0.54 -10.79
N TRP A 173 -15.63 1.00 -10.37
CA TRP A 173 -15.82 1.85 -9.18
C TRP A 173 -16.65 1.20 -8.06
N THR A 174 -16.89 -0.10 -8.13
CA THR A 174 -17.72 -0.84 -7.17
C THR A 174 -17.18 -0.67 -5.76
N SER A 175 -17.97 -0.03 -4.90
CA SER A 175 -17.62 0.25 -3.49
C SER A 175 -16.22 0.85 -3.30
N HIS A 176 -15.74 1.66 -4.26
CA HIS A 176 -14.39 2.19 -4.30
C HIS A 176 -14.02 3.02 -3.05
N TRP A 177 -15.02 3.63 -2.38
CA TRP A 177 -14.85 4.36 -1.13
C TRP A 177 -14.20 3.54 -0.02
N VAL A 178 -14.42 2.22 0.01
CA VAL A 178 -13.81 1.30 1.00
C VAL A 178 -12.30 1.41 0.97
N TYR A 179 -11.71 1.45 -0.22
CA TYR A 179 -10.26 1.50 -0.45
C TYR A 179 -9.62 2.85 -0.17
N TRP A 180 -10.41 3.83 0.24
CA TRP A 180 -9.95 5.12 0.77
C TRP A 180 -10.15 5.18 2.28
N VAL A 181 -11.38 4.96 2.73
CA VAL A 181 -11.75 5.15 4.13
C VAL A 181 -11.07 4.12 5.02
N ALA A 182 -11.15 2.84 4.69
CA ALA A 182 -10.60 1.78 5.52
C ALA A 182 -9.06 1.84 5.65
N PRO A 183 -8.26 2.00 4.55
CA PRO A 183 -6.83 2.17 4.68
C PRO A 183 -6.41 3.43 5.46
N ILE A 184 -7.07 4.56 5.23
CA ILE A 184 -6.75 5.81 5.96
C ILE A 184 -7.07 5.64 7.45
N ALA A 185 -8.22 5.07 7.79
CA ALA A 185 -8.59 4.80 9.18
C ALA A 185 -7.60 3.84 9.84
N GLY A 186 -7.23 2.75 9.17
CA GLY A 186 -6.22 1.80 9.65
C GLY A 186 -4.87 2.47 9.91
N ALA A 187 -4.41 3.32 8.98
CA ALA A 187 -3.16 4.06 9.13
C ALA A 187 -3.18 5.05 10.30
N LEU A 188 -4.30 5.74 10.52
CA LEU A 188 -4.46 6.66 11.66
C LEU A 188 -4.52 5.91 13.00
N LEU A 189 -5.18 4.75 13.06
CA LEU A 189 -5.14 3.87 14.23
C LEU A 189 -3.72 3.39 14.53
N ALA A 190 -2.93 3.08 13.50
CA ALA A 190 -1.52 2.72 13.67
C ALA A 190 -0.69 3.87 14.24
N VAL A 191 -0.97 5.12 13.88
CA VAL A 191 -0.33 6.30 14.49
C VAL A 191 -0.64 6.35 15.99
N ALA A 192 -1.88 6.11 16.40
CA ALA A 192 -2.25 6.09 17.83
C ALA A 192 -1.53 4.95 18.56
N ALA A 193 -1.52 3.74 18.00
CA ALA A 193 -0.80 2.60 18.56
C ALA A 193 0.71 2.85 18.63
N TYR A 194 1.30 3.45 17.61
CA TYR A 194 2.71 3.80 17.58
C TYR A 194 3.11 4.73 18.74
N HIS A 195 2.27 5.72 19.06
CA HIS A 195 2.52 6.59 20.21
C HIS A 195 2.54 5.85 21.55
N LEU A 196 1.73 4.79 21.69
CA LEU A 196 1.69 3.96 22.90
C LEU A 196 2.90 3.01 22.99
N LEU A 197 3.43 2.56 21.85
CA LEU A 197 4.56 1.62 21.79
C LEU A 197 5.92 2.30 21.86
N ARG A 198 5.96 3.62 21.58
CA ARG A 198 7.22 4.37 21.62
C ARG A 198 7.62 4.60 23.05
N GLU A 199 8.74 4.02 23.50
CA GLU A 199 9.34 4.33 24.79
C GLU A 199 9.66 5.84 24.88
N PRO A 200 9.40 6.49 26.03
CA PRO A 200 9.89 7.83 26.25
C PRO A 200 11.42 7.81 26.09
N HIS A 201 11.97 8.64 25.22
CA HIS A 201 13.41 8.81 25.15
C HIS A 201 13.91 9.19 26.55
N ALA A 202 14.75 8.37 27.16
CA ALA A 202 15.49 8.77 28.35
C ALA A 202 16.21 10.08 28.01
N PRO A 203 16.15 11.11 28.88
CA PRO A 203 16.91 12.33 28.65
C PRO A 203 18.38 11.96 28.47
N ALA A 204 19.01 12.47 27.40
CA ALA A 204 20.44 12.28 27.22
C ALA A 204 21.16 12.73 28.52
N GLU A 205 21.82 11.81 29.19
CA GLU A 205 22.69 12.15 30.33
C GLU A 205 23.69 13.18 29.82
N ARG A 206 23.56 14.41 30.32
CA ARG A 206 24.52 15.46 30.04
C ARG A 206 25.79 15.10 30.83
N SER A 207 26.75 14.50 30.15
CA SER A 207 28.11 14.36 30.63
C SER A 207 28.91 15.64 30.41
#